data_de74750eff0da9f576e2bf80028ccc88
#
_entry.id   de74750eff0da9f576e2bf80028ccc88
#
_cell.length_a   1.000
_cell.length_b   1.000
_cell.length_c   1.000
_cell.angle_alpha   90.00
_cell.angle_beta   90.00
_cell.angle_gamma   90.00
#
_symmetry.space_group_name_H-M   'P 1'
#
loop_
_entity.id
_entity.type
_entity.pdbx_description
1 polymer ?
#
loop_
_entity_poly.entity_id
_entity_poly.type
_entity_poly.pdbx_seq_one_letter_code
_entity_poly.pdbx_strand_id
1 'polypeptide(L)'
;GLLEETAMSLVTRLLHPESHEHIGACLARASQEYAAEGITSVTDAGVAGGWIGHSPLEFGAYQRARDAGLLRTRFQTMVTLDALHSVDGHPDDGTHLTLDAGVRTGVGDEWLQIGPAKVFTDGSMLGQTAAMTEDYCGHGHGRGYLQQDAGEMRRACLGAAAAGWALALHAIGDAALDFALDVIAEARGRFGRPVMPHRVEHGGVVRDDQVARMAELEVVMATQPNFISAFGGSVRERIGPERAALSYPAGRLLRAGLVLPGSSDRPVAGGRPLEVIQDFVLRRTETGEQYGPDAERLTVAEALHAYTVGSAEATGWGGRKGRLVAGQLADFTVLSEDPRAVPSDQIAAIDVVATAVGGE
;
A
#
# COMPACT_ATOMS: atom_id res chain seq x y z
N GLY A 1 -17.35 23.69 -6.85
CA GLY A 1 -17.73 22.96 -5.65
C GLY A 1 -16.67 21.96 -5.25
N LEU A 2 -16.79 21.42 -4.06
CA LEU A 2 -15.95 20.33 -3.56
C LEU A 2 -16.50 19.00 -4.05
N LEU A 3 -15.62 18.11 -4.51
CA LEU A 3 -15.93 16.70 -4.82
C LEU A 3 -15.07 15.84 -3.92
N GLU A 4 -15.69 14.91 -3.22
CA GLU A 4 -15.02 14.02 -2.28
C GLU A 4 -15.26 12.56 -2.68
N GLU A 5 -14.24 11.74 -2.48
CA GLU A 5 -14.26 10.29 -2.64
C GLU A 5 -14.82 9.86 -4.03
N THR A 6 -15.80 8.99 -4.06
CA THR A 6 -16.39 8.49 -5.31
C THR A 6 -17.00 9.59 -6.20
N ALA A 7 -17.36 10.76 -5.64
CA ALA A 7 -17.84 11.89 -6.44
C ALA A 7 -16.77 12.48 -7.37
N MET A 8 -15.48 12.23 -7.09
CA MET A 8 -14.37 12.62 -7.97
C MET A 8 -14.49 11.96 -9.35
N SER A 9 -15.14 10.81 -9.46
CA SER A 9 -15.39 10.11 -10.72
C SER A 9 -16.17 10.96 -11.73
N LEU A 10 -16.92 11.97 -11.29
CA LEU A 10 -17.62 12.91 -12.17
C LEU A 10 -16.66 13.71 -13.05
N VAL A 11 -15.43 13.92 -12.59
CA VAL A 11 -14.36 14.62 -13.32
C VAL A 11 -13.39 13.64 -13.97
N THR A 12 -12.92 12.62 -13.22
CA THR A 12 -11.92 11.68 -13.74
C THR A 12 -12.41 10.96 -15.00
N ARG A 13 -13.68 10.62 -15.10
CA ARG A 13 -14.27 10.04 -16.32
C ARG A 13 -14.17 10.92 -17.57
N LEU A 14 -13.90 12.22 -17.43
CA LEU A 14 -13.67 13.13 -18.56
C LEU A 14 -12.22 13.08 -19.04
N LEU A 15 -11.31 12.58 -18.21
CA LEU A 15 -9.88 12.45 -18.47
C LEU A 15 -9.52 11.03 -18.90
N HIS A 16 -10.24 10.04 -18.40
CA HIS A 16 -9.99 8.63 -18.65
C HIS A 16 -10.96 8.05 -19.72
N PRO A 17 -10.56 6.97 -20.41
CA PRO A 17 -9.28 6.27 -20.28
C PRO A 17 -8.15 7.03 -20.97
N GLU A 18 -6.94 6.95 -20.39
CA GLU A 18 -5.72 7.44 -21.00
C GLU A 18 -5.16 6.43 -22.01
N SER A 19 -4.37 6.93 -22.97
CA SER A 19 -3.76 6.06 -23.98
C SER A 19 -2.60 5.24 -23.43
N HIS A 20 -2.35 4.06 -24.00
CA HIS A 20 -1.17 3.27 -23.68
C HIS A 20 0.15 4.04 -23.87
N GLU A 21 0.22 4.93 -24.88
CA GLU A 21 1.40 5.75 -25.13
C GLU A 21 1.64 6.73 -23.98
N HIS A 22 0.58 7.41 -23.51
CA HIS A 22 0.67 8.35 -22.40
C HIS A 22 1.05 7.64 -21.10
N ILE A 23 0.35 6.57 -20.74
CA ILE A 23 0.65 5.77 -19.55
C ILE A 23 2.09 5.22 -19.63
N GLY A 24 2.52 4.70 -20.79
CA GLY A 24 3.88 4.20 -21.02
C GLY A 24 4.95 5.27 -20.81
N ALA A 25 4.72 6.49 -21.29
CA ALA A 25 5.62 7.61 -21.07
C ALA A 25 5.72 8.01 -19.59
N CYS A 26 4.59 8.03 -18.87
CA CYS A 26 4.56 8.27 -17.43
C CYS A 26 5.31 7.18 -16.64
N LEU A 27 5.11 5.91 -16.98
CA LEU A 27 5.81 4.78 -16.39
C LEU A 27 7.32 4.84 -16.59
N ALA A 28 7.77 5.15 -17.81
CA ALA A 28 9.19 5.30 -18.12
C ALA A 28 9.82 6.40 -17.26
N ARG A 29 9.16 7.56 -17.14
CA ARG A 29 9.64 8.67 -16.33
C ARG A 29 9.64 8.33 -14.83
N ALA A 30 8.53 7.83 -14.31
CA ALA A 30 8.41 7.44 -12.90
C ALA A 30 9.47 6.39 -12.51
N SER A 31 9.66 5.39 -13.37
CA SER A 31 10.67 4.34 -13.18
C SER A 31 12.11 4.89 -13.12
N GLN A 32 12.44 5.93 -13.92
CA GLN A 32 13.73 6.62 -13.86
C GLN A 32 13.89 7.41 -12.56
N GLU A 33 12.86 8.15 -12.14
CA GLU A 33 12.86 8.90 -10.88
C GLU A 33 13.01 7.96 -9.68
N TYR A 34 12.29 6.83 -9.67
CA TYR A 34 12.40 5.82 -8.62
C TYR A 34 13.81 5.22 -8.53
N ALA A 35 14.41 4.87 -9.66
CA ALA A 35 15.78 4.36 -9.68
C ALA A 35 16.77 5.42 -9.16
N ALA A 36 16.61 6.70 -9.51
CA ALA A 36 17.44 7.79 -9.01
C ALA A 36 17.29 8.00 -7.47
N GLU A 37 16.15 7.61 -6.90
CA GLU A 37 15.88 7.66 -5.45
C GLU A 37 16.25 6.36 -4.71
N GLY A 38 16.88 5.39 -5.39
CA GLY A 38 17.30 4.12 -4.78
C GLY A 38 16.26 3.02 -4.76
N ILE A 39 15.13 3.18 -5.46
CA ILE A 39 14.05 2.21 -5.48
C ILE A 39 14.29 1.20 -6.60
N THR A 40 14.41 -0.09 -6.25
CA THR A 40 14.59 -1.18 -7.21
C THR A 40 13.27 -1.85 -7.59
N SER A 41 12.24 -1.70 -6.78
CA SER A 41 10.88 -2.22 -7.07
C SER A 41 9.80 -1.45 -6.34
N VAL A 42 8.65 -1.37 -6.98
CA VAL A 42 7.48 -0.65 -6.49
C VAL A 42 6.22 -1.50 -6.60
N THR A 43 5.23 -1.18 -5.78
CA THR A 43 3.87 -1.67 -5.94
C THR A 43 2.97 -0.49 -6.29
N ASP A 44 2.30 -0.58 -7.44
CA ASP A 44 1.25 0.36 -7.81
C ASP A 44 -0.05 -0.10 -7.16
N ALA A 45 -0.62 0.76 -6.34
CA ALA A 45 -1.73 0.41 -5.44
C ALA A 45 -3.12 0.60 -6.05
N GLY A 46 -3.24 0.62 -7.38
CA GLY A 46 -4.55 0.65 -8.02
C GLY A 46 -4.51 0.88 -9.52
N VAL A 47 -4.66 -0.18 -10.30
CA VAL A 47 -4.69 -0.14 -11.77
C VAL A 47 -5.98 -0.73 -12.32
N ALA A 48 -6.29 -0.40 -13.57
CA ALA A 48 -7.31 -0.97 -14.43
C ALA A 48 -8.77 -0.64 -14.09
N GLY A 49 -9.07 0.07 -13.02
CA GLY A 49 -10.47 0.39 -12.70
C GLY A 49 -10.64 1.32 -11.51
N GLY A 50 -11.89 1.47 -11.09
CA GLY A 50 -12.25 2.38 -10.01
C GLY A 50 -12.01 3.84 -10.37
N TRP A 51 -11.85 4.68 -9.34
CA TRP A 51 -11.54 6.11 -9.51
C TRP A 51 -10.04 6.40 -9.59
N ILE A 52 -9.19 5.41 -9.32
CA ILE A 52 -7.73 5.54 -9.30
C ILE A 52 -7.05 5.00 -10.57
N GLY A 53 -7.64 4.01 -11.24
CA GLY A 53 -7.07 3.46 -12.47
C GLY A 53 -7.21 4.42 -13.65
N HIS A 54 -6.19 4.49 -14.48
CA HIS A 54 -6.11 5.40 -15.63
C HIS A 54 -6.74 4.82 -16.90
N SER A 55 -6.84 3.50 -17.00
CA SER A 55 -7.45 2.80 -18.15
C SER A 55 -7.83 1.37 -17.76
N PRO A 56 -8.95 0.81 -18.26
CA PRO A 56 -9.22 -0.63 -18.15
C PRO A 56 -8.14 -1.52 -18.77
N LEU A 57 -7.34 -0.98 -19.70
CA LEU A 57 -6.23 -1.66 -20.37
C LEU A 57 -4.86 -1.28 -19.77
N GLU A 58 -4.82 -0.70 -18.59
CA GLU A 58 -3.62 -0.11 -17.99
C GLU A 58 -2.48 -1.12 -17.81
N PHE A 59 -2.78 -2.34 -17.36
CA PHE A 59 -1.78 -3.40 -17.26
C PHE A 59 -1.09 -3.69 -18.60
N GLY A 60 -1.81 -3.57 -19.72
CA GLY A 60 -1.23 -3.66 -21.07
C GLY A 60 -0.19 -2.57 -21.35
N ALA A 61 -0.33 -1.38 -20.78
CA ALA A 61 0.70 -0.33 -20.89
C ALA A 61 1.97 -0.70 -20.13
N TYR A 62 1.85 -1.30 -18.92
CA TYR A 62 3.01 -1.86 -18.18
C TYR A 62 3.74 -2.94 -18.97
N GLN A 63 3.00 -3.87 -19.59
CA GLN A 63 3.60 -4.91 -20.43
C GLN A 63 4.38 -4.31 -21.61
N ARG A 64 3.79 -3.34 -22.33
CA ARG A 64 4.45 -2.64 -23.43
C ARG A 64 5.70 -1.89 -22.98
N ALA A 65 5.64 -1.20 -21.83
CA ALA A 65 6.79 -0.49 -21.27
C ALA A 65 7.92 -1.45 -20.88
N ARG A 66 7.57 -2.61 -20.29
CA ARG A 66 8.54 -3.67 -20.01
C ARG A 66 9.19 -4.21 -21.29
N ASP A 67 8.37 -4.60 -22.27
CA ASP A 67 8.83 -5.20 -23.53
C ASP A 67 9.71 -4.24 -24.33
N ALA A 68 9.46 -2.94 -24.20
CA ALA A 68 10.29 -1.87 -24.80
C ALA A 68 11.55 -1.53 -23.97
N GLY A 69 11.79 -2.18 -22.84
CA GLY A 69 12.94 -1.91 -21.96
C GLY A 69 12.91 -0.53 -21.32
N LEU A 70 11.73 0.05 -21.12
CA LEU A 70 11.56 1.39 -20.55
C LEU A 70 11.52 1.39 -19.01
N LEU A 71 11.25 0.24 -18.40
CA LEU A 71 11.18 0.13 -16.94
C LEU A 71 12.58 0.01 -16.35
N ARG A 72 12.93 0.89 -15.41
CA ARG A 72 14.18 0.88 -14.65
C ARG A 72 14.04 0.25 -13.27
N THR A 73 12.82 0.00 -12.84
CA THR A 73 12.48 -0.67 -11.59
C THR A 73 11.47 -1.77 -11.88
N ARG A 74 11.35 -2.73 -10.96
CA ARG A 74 10.34 -3.79 -11.07
C ARG A 74 9.00 -3.30 -10.58
N PHE A 75 7.92 -3.79 -11.16
CA PHE A 75 6.56 -3.40 -10.80
C PHE A 75 5.72 -4.60 -10.35
N GLN A 76 5.00 -4.40 -9.26
CA GLN A 76 3.83 -5.19 -8.92
C GLN A 76 2.61 -4.27 -9.01
N THR A 77 1.55 -4.69 -9.68
CA THR A 77 0.33 -3.89 -9.81
C THR A 77 -0.80 -4.51 -9.02
N MET A 78 -1.50 -3.72 -8.24
CA MET A 78 -2.76 -4.13 -7.60
C MET A 78 -3.91 -3.76 -8.54
N VAL A 79 -4.57 -4.78 -9.08
CA VAL A 79 -5.79 -4.55 -9.88
C VAL A 79 -6.92 -4.14 -8.94
N THR A 80 -7.65 -3.05 -9.27
CA THR A 80 -8.78 -2.65 -8.44
C THR A 80 -9.90 -3.69 -8.49
N LEU A 81 -10.60 -3.89 -7.38
CA LEU A 81 -11.71 -4.85 -7.29
C LEU A 81 -12.79 -4.57 -8.34
N ASP A 82 -13.01 -3.29 -8.69
CA ASP A 82 -13.98 -2.84 -9.69
C ASP A 82 -13.64 -3.31 -11.11
N ALA A 83 -12.41 -3.70 -11.39
CA ALA A 83 -12.00 -4.27 -12.67
C ALA A 83 -12.32 -5.78 -12.78
N LEU A 84 -12.61 -6.43 -11.66
CA LEU A 84 -12.98 -7.84 -11.65
C LEU A 84 -14.47 -7.99 -12.01
N HIS A 85 -14.78 -9.04 -12.76
CA HIS A 85 -16.15 -9.35 -13.17
C HIS A 85 -16.42 -10.86 -13.05
N SER A 86 -17.69 -11.23 -13.13
CA SER A 86 -18.07 -12.64 -13.11
C SER A 86 -17.60 -13.34 -14.38
N VAL A 87 -16.84 -14.40 -14.20
CA VAL A 87 -16.39 -15.28 -15.29
C VAL A 87 -16.95 -16.67 -15.04
N ASP A 88 -17.76 -17.16 -15.97
CA ASP A 88 -18.34 -18.49 -15.90
C ASP A 88 -17.41 -19.51 -16.57
N GLY A 89 -17.07 -20.56 -15.84
CA GLY A 89 -16.31 -21.69 -16.31
C GLY A 89 -17.18 -22.93 -16.50
N HIS A 90 -16.57 -24.11 -16.33
CA HIS A 90 -17.33 -25.35 -16.24
C HIS A 90 -18.27 -25.30 -15.02
N PRO A 91 -19.47 -25.93 -15.06
CA PRO A 91 -20.38 -25.92 -13.91
C PRO A 91 -19.76 -26.34 -12.57
N ASP A 92 -18.79 -27.24 -12.61
CA ASP A 92 -18.07 -27.70 -11.42
C ASP A 92 -17.05 -26.67 -10.89
N ASP A 93 -16.61 -25.70 -11.72
CA ASP A 93 -15.69 -24.63 -11.32
C ASP A 93 -16.44 -23.48 -10.66
N GLY A 94 -17.74 -23.34 -10.91
CA GLY A 94 -18.56 -22.25 -10.41
C GLY A 94 -18.33 -20.92 -11.13
N THR A 95 -18.93 -19.86 -10.60
CA THR A 95 -18.74 -18.48 -11.07
C THR A 95 -17.71 -17.79 -10.20
N HIS A 96 -16.68 -17.22 -10.81
CA HIS A 96 -15.60 -16.53 -10.12
C HIS A 96 -15.59 -15.04 -10.43
N LEU A 97 -15.30 -14.21 -9.43
CA LEU A 97 -15.02 -12.79 -9.60
C LEU A 97 -13.53 -12.61 -9.90
N THR A 98 -13.18 -12.44 -11.17
CA THR A 98 -11.79 -12.42 -11.64
C THR A 98 -11.63 -11.61 -12.94
N LEU A 99 -10.45 -11.60 -13.53
CA LEU A 99 -10.20 -11.13 -14.89
C LEU A 99 -10.49 -12.26 -15.90
N ASP A 100 -10.67 -11.90 -17.17
CA ASP A 100 -10.80 -12.86 -18.28
C ASP A 100 -9.66 -13.88 -18.27
N ALA A 101 -9.94 -15.08 -18.74
CA ALA A 101 -9.03 -16.22 -18.73
C ALA A 101 -8.63 -16.71 -17.32
N GLY A 102 -9.32 -16.29 -16.26
CA GLY A 102 -9.04 -16.69 -14.88
C GLY A 102 -7.73 -16.13 -14.32
N VAL A 103 -7.24 -15.01 -14.85
CA VAL A 103 -6.02 -14.34 -14.37
C VAL A 103 -6.25 -13.81 -12.96
N ARG A 104 -5.27 -14.02 -12.07
CA ARG A 104 -5.34 -13.67 -10.65
C ARG A 104 -3.97 -13.28 -10.08
N THR A 105 -3.92 -12.99 -8.79
CA THR A 105 -2.69 -12.71 -8.03
C THR A 105 -1.57 -13.72 -8.32
N GLY A 106 -0.37 -13.23 -8.58
CA GLY A 106 0.85 -14.01 -8.79
C GLY A 106 1.24 -14.22 -10.25
N VAL A 107 0.38 -13.85 -11.20
CA VAL A 107 0.74 -13.94 -12.63
C VAL A 107 1.75 -12.87 -12.98
N GLY A 108 2.76 -13.24 -13.77
CA GLY A 108 3.84 -12.39 -14.22
C GLY A 108 5.22 -12.96 -13.90
N ASP A 109 6.21 -12.13 -13.97
CA ASP A 109 7.61 -12.46 -13.72
C ASP A 109 8.24 -11.51 -12.69
N GLU A 110 9.56 -11.53 -12.58
CA GLU A 110 10.29 -10.68 -11.65
C GLU A 110 10.32 -9.19 -12.02
N TRP A 111 9.94 -8.82 -13.24
CA TRP A 111 9.87 -7.44 -13.70
C TRP A 111 8.47 -6.83 -13.59
N LEU A 112 7.46 -7.64 -13.85
CA LEU A 112 6.07 -7.19 -13.84
C LEU A 112 5.17 -8.32 -13.32
N GLN A 113 4.43 -8.06 -12.24
CA GLN A 113 3.59 -9.05 -11.60
C GLN A 113 2.24 -8.46 -11.20
N ILE A 114 1.19 -9.26 -11.34
CA ILE A 114 -0.14 -8.95 -10.77
C ILE A 114 -0.10 -9.30 -9.28
N GLY A 115 -0.30 -8.29 -8.45
CA GLY A 115 -0.41 -8.37 -7.01
C GLY A 115 -1.83 -8.66 -6.50
N PRO A 116 -2.16 -8.24 -5.28
CA PRO A 116 -3.49 -8.36 -4.71
C PRO A 116 -4.57 -7.55 -5.45
N ALA A 117 -5.84 -7.90 -5.27
CA ALA A 117 -6.96 -7.05 -5.64
C ALA A 117 -7.09 -5.89 -4.65
N LYS A 118 -7.06 -4.65 -5.16
CA LYS A 118 -7.17 -3.41 -4.36
C LYS A 118 -8.63 -3.06 -4.10
N VAL A 119 -8.92 -2.77 -2.84
CA VAL A 119 -10.26 -2.39 -2.36
C VAL A 119 -10.16 -1.09 -1.57
N PHE A 120 -11.02 -0.12 -1.85
CA PHE A 120 -11.17 1.08 -1.03
C PHE A 120 -12.35 0.86 -0.08
N THR A 121 -12.07 0.65 1.22
CA THR A 121 -13.12 0.40 2.20
C THR A 121 -13.68 1.68 2.79
N ASP A 122 -12.83 2.70 3.00
CA ASP A 122 -13.21 4.00 3.53
C ASP A 122 -12.44 5.14 2.86
N GLY A 123 -12.56 6.34 3.37
CA GLY A 123 -11.90 7.53 2.86
C GLY A 123 -10.66 7.93 3.67
N SER A 124 -10.50 9.25 3.95
CA SER A 124 -9.31 9.81 4.57
C SER A 124 -9.59 10.51 5.91
N MET A 125 -8.57 10.63 6.78
CA MET A 125 -8.68 11.43 8.00
C MET A 125 -8.76 12.93 7.72
N LEU A 126 -8.04 13.42 6.71
CA LEU A 126 -8.08 14.82 6.33
C LEU A 126 -9.45 15.24 5.79
N GLY A 127 -10.10 14.39 5.01
CA GLY A 127 -11.46 14.57 4.54
C GLY A 127 -12.54 14.25 5.59
N GLN A 128 -12.16 13.67 6.74
CA GLN A 128 -13.09 13.15 7.76
C GLN A 128 -14.09 12.13 7.22
N THR A 129 -13.67 11.40 6.18
CA THR A 129 -14.42 10.35 5.49
C THR A 129 -13.97 8.95 5.90
N ALA A 130 -12.82 8.80 6.55
CA ALA A 130 -12.38 7.51 7.10
C ALA A 130 -13.37 7.02 8.17
N ALA A 131 -13.78 5.74 8.08
CA ALA A 131 -14.80 5.16 8.96
C ALA A 131 -14.22 4.85 10.34
N MET A 132 -14.64 5.63 11.33
CA MET A 132 -14.17 5.56 12.71
C MET A 132 -15.23 4.94 13.63
N THR A 133 -14.80 4.35 14.74
CA THR A 133 -15.71 3.88 15.80
C THR A 133 -16.28 5.04 16.64
N GLU A 134 -15.57 6.16 16.69
CA GLU A 134 -15.96 7.37 17.42
C GLU A 134 -16.02 8.58 16.49
N ASP A 135 -16.78 9.61 16.89
CA ASP A 135 -16.91 10.82 16.11
C ASP A 135 -15.58 11.57 15.98
N TYR A 136 -15.38 12.23 14.86
CA TYR A 136 -14.29 13.19 14.66
C TYR A 136 -14.41 14.35 15.66
N CYS A 137 -13.28 14.95 16.02
CA CYS A 137 -13.26 16.14 16.87
C CYS A 137 -13.88 17.34 16.13
N GLY A 138 -14.58 18.21 16.88
CA GLY A 138 -15.28 19.36 16.32
C GLY A 138 -16.77 19.14 16.18
N HIS A 139 -17.50 20.16 15.71
CA HIS A 139 -18.96 20.12 15.59
C HIS A 139 -19.39 19.61 14.21
N GLY A 140 -20.24 18.59 14.18
CA GLY A 140 -20.99 18.18 12.98
C GLY A 140 -20.32 17.21 12.02
N HIS A 141 -19.22 16.58 12.39
CA HIS A 141 -18.43 15.75 11.46
C HIS A 141 -18.74 14.25 11.46
N GLY A 142 -19.47 13.72 12.45
CA GLY A 142 -19.79 12.28 12.50
C GLY A 142 -18.57 11.39 12.57
N ARG A 143 -18.68 10.16 12.02
CA ARG A 143 -17.68 9.10 12.11
C ARG A 143 -17.04 8.69 10.78
N GLY A 144 -17.27 9.43 9.71
CA GLY A 144 -16.94 8.94 8.38
C GLY A 144 -17.85 7.79 7.94
N TYR A 145 -17.46 7.05 6.91
CA TYR A 145 -18.31 6.00 6.34
C TYR A 145 -17.48 5.01 5.50
N LEU A 146 -18.05 3.81 5.31
CA LEU A 146 -17.55 2.89 4.28
C LEU A 146 -17.98 3.39 2.89
N GLN A 147 -17.12 3.27 1.89
CA GLN A 147 -17.34 3.81 0.53
C GLN A 147 -18.54 3.18 -0.20
N GLN A 148 -18.92 1.97 0.18
CA GLN A 148 -20.02 1.22 -0.43
C GLN A 148 -20.78 0.45 0.68
N ASP A 149 -21.89 -0.19 0.30
CA ASP A 149 -22.60 -1.10 1.20
C ASP A 149 -21.67 -2.22 1.68
N ALA A 150 -21.58 -2.40 3.00
CA ALA A 150 -20.68 -3.36 3.61
C ALA A 150 -20.92 -4.81 3.15
N GLY A 151 -22.20 -5.18 2.95
CA GLY A 151 -22.58 -6.51 2.48
C GLY A 151 -22.16 -6.76 1.03
N GLU A 152 -22.32 -5.75 0.17
CA GLU A 152 -21.90 -5.82 -1.24
C GLU A 152 -20.38 -5.90 -1.35
N MET A 153 -19.67 -5.03 -0.66
CA MET A 153 -18.20 -5.03 -0.63
C MET A 153 -17.65 -6.36 -0.10
N ARG A 154 -18.24 -6.89 0.99
CA ARG A 154 -17.86 -8.20 1.54
C ARG A 154 -18.07 -9.32 0.52
N ARG A 155 -19.23 -9.36 -0.16
CA ARG A 155 -19.50 -10.38 -1.21
C ARG A 155 -18.49 -10.31 -2.33
N ALA A 156 -18.15 -9.11 -2.82
CA ALA A 156 -17.17 -8.92 -3.88
C ALA A 156 -15.75 -9.36 -3.45
N CYS A 157 -15.31 -8.97 -2.26
CA CYS A 157 -14.02 -9.42 -1.70
C CYS A 157 -13.95 -10.95 -1.57
N LEU A 158 -15.01 -11.58 -1.06
CA LEU A 158 -15.05 -13.05 -0.92
C LEU A 158 -15.13 -13.75 -2.27
N GLY A 159 -15.82 -13.18 -3.27
CA GLY A 159 -15.82 -13.67 -4.63
C GLY A 159 -14.42 -13.64 -5.28
N ALA A 160 -13.69 -12.56 -5.10
CA ALA A 160 -12.29 -12.46 -5.54
C ALA A 160 -11.38 -13.46 -4.81
N ALA A 161 -11.52 -13.57 -3.49
CA ALA A 161 -10.75 -14.53 -2.70
C ALA A 161 -11.03 -15.99 -3.11
N ALA A 162 -12.29 -16.34 -3.42
CA ALA A 162 -12.67 -17.65 -3.95
C ALA A 162 -11.98 -17.95 -5.28
N ALA A 163 -11.78 -16.94 -6.14
CA ALA A 163 -11.03 -17.05 -7.38
C ALA A 163 -9.49 -17.06 -7.20
N GLY A 164 -9.01 -17.00 -5.95
CA GLY A 164 -7.59 -17.06 -5.59
C GLY A 164 -6.88 -15.72 -5.58
N TRP A 165 -7.60 -14.59 -5.53
CA TRP A 165 -7.00 -13.29 -5.32
C TRP A 165 -6.58 -13.10 -3.86
N ALA A 166 -5.38 -12.58 -3.63
CA ALA A 166 -5.07 -11.90 -2.39
C ALA A 166 -5.82 -10.56 -2.37
N LEU A 167 -6.12 -10.03 -1.20
CA LEU A 167 -6.82 -8.76 -1.02
C LEU A 167 -5.88 -7.71 -0.43
N ALA A 168 -5.95 -6.48 -0.93
CA ALA A 168 -5.30 -5.31 -0.37
C ALA A 168 -6.39 -4.27 -0.04
N LEU A 169 -6.76 -4.18 1.24
CA LEU A 169 -7.85 -3.34 1.69
C LEU A 169 -7.32 -2.02 2.25
N HIS A 170 -7.67 -0.90 1.62
CA HIS A 170 -7.48 0.40 2.19
C HIS A 170 -8.37 0.52 3.44
N ALA A 171 -7.79 0.77 4.60
CA ALA A 171 -8.50 1.00 5.84
C ALA A 171 -7.74 2.02 6.69
N ILE A 172 -8.26 3.25 6.74
CA ILE A 172 -7.69 4.35 7.52
C ILE A 172 -8.37 4.44 8.88
N GLY A 173 -9.69 4.39 8.93
CA GLY A 173 -10.44 4.36 10.18
C GLY A 173 -10.40 3.00 10.86
N ASP A 174 -10.48 3.01 12.17
CA ASP A 174 -10.50 1.79 12.98
C ASP A 174 -11.75 0.93 12.75
N ALA A 175 -12.89 1.52 12.39
CA ALA A 175 -14.09 0.76 11.99
C ALA A 175 -13.92 0.11 10.60
N ALA A 176 -13.25 0.79 9.67
CA ALA A 176 -12.91 0.19 8.37
C ALA A 176 -11.91 -0.95 8.55
N LEU A 177 -10.97 -0.84 9.49
CA LEU A 177 -10.04 -1.90 9.80
C LEU A 177 -10.75 -3.12 10.42
N ASP A 178 -11.77 -2.95 11.27
CA ASP A 178 -12.60 -4.06 11.74
C ASP A 178 -13.26 -4.78 10.57
N PHE A 179 -13.87 -4.03 9.65
CA PHE A 179 -14.47 -4.59 8.44
C PHE A 179 -13.44 -5.37 7.59
N ALA A 180 -12.26 -4.79 7.36
CA ALA A 180 -11.21 -5.43 6.58
C ALA A 180 -10.73 -6.74 7.22
N LEU A 181 -10.54 -6.76 8.54
CA LEU A 181 -10.12 -7.96 9.27
C LEU A 181 -11.20 -9.03 9.29
N ASP A 182 -12.49 -8.65 9.35
CA ASP A 182 -13.61 -9.59 9.23
C ASP A 182 -13.63 -10.28 7.87
N VAL A 183 -13.45 -9.50 6.79
CA VAL A 183 -13.38 -10.02 5.42
C VAL A 183 -12.19 -10.96 5.24
N ILE A 184 -11.00 -10.56 5.72
CA ILE A 184 -9.79 -11.40 5.62
C ILE A 184 -9.94 -12.68 6.43
N ALA A 185 -10.50 -12.61 7.64
CA ALA A 185 -10.72 -13.79 8.47
C ALA A 185 -11.65 -14.79 7.79
N GLU A 186 -12.77 -14.32 7.21
CA GLU A 186 -13.69 -15.18 6.47
C GLU A 186 -13.04 -15.74 5.20
N ALA A 187 -12.32 -14.91 4.43
CA ALA A 187 -11.62 -15.36 3.22
C ALA A 187 -10.62 -16.48 3.54
N ARG A 188 -9.81 -16.30 4.58
CA ARG A 188 -8.85 -17.33 5.04
C ARG A 188 -9.52 -18.58 5.56
N GLY A 189 -10.59 -18.45 6.32
CA GLY A 189 -11.35 -19.57 6.85
C GLY A 189 -12.03 -20.42 5.76
N ARG A 190 -12.49 -19.79 4.68
CA ARG A 190 -13.19 -20.47 3.57
C ARG A 190 -12.28 -20.99 2.47
N PHE A 191 -11.24 -20.21 2.12
CA PHE A 191 -10.44 -20.45 0.91
C PHE A 191 -8.95 -20.71 1.20
N GLY A 192 -8.54 -20.64 2.47
CA GLY A 192 -7.15 -20.84 2.87
C GLY A 192 -6.25 -19.62 2.59
N ARG A 193 -4.93 -19.87 2.57
CA ARG A 193 -3.93 -18.83 2.30
C ARG A 193 -3.78 -18.61 0.80
N PRO A 194 -3.84 -17.35 0.32
CA PRO A 194 -3.49 -17.04 -1.07
C PRO A 194 -1.97 -17.16 -1.31
N VAL A 195 -1.55 -17.08 -2.57
CA VAL A 195 -0.13 -17.15 -2.97
C VAL A 195 0.71 -15.95 -2.47
N MET A 196 0.06 -14.84 -2.14
CA MET A 196 0.63 -13.67 -1.47
C MET A 196 -0.20 -13.35 -0.23
N PRO A 197 0.36 -12.73 0.81
CA PRO A 197 -0.42 -12.38 2.00
C PRO A 197 -1.55 -11.40 1.66
N HIS A 198 -2.69 -11.54 2.35
CA HIS A 198 -3.64 -10.43 2.41
C HIS A 198 -3.01 -9.26 3.13
N ARG A 199 -3.38 -8.05 2.74
CA ARG A 199 -2.79 -6.85 3.33
C ARG A 199 -3.82 -5.76 3.58
N VAL A 200 -3.51 -4.91 4.53
CA VAL A 200 -4.21 -3.66 4.80
C VAL A 200 -3.28 -2.51 4.46
N GLU A 201 -3.80 -1.53 3.75
CA GLU A 201 -3.09 -0.28 3.46
C GLU A 201 -3.45 0.75 4.52
N HIS A 202 -2.48 1.52 4.96
CA HIS A 202 -2.53 2.66 5.88
C HIS A 202 -2.57 2.29 7.36
N GLY A 203 -3.68 1.80 7.90
CA GLY A 203 -3.82 1.70 9.35
C GLY A 203 -3.73 3.07 10.02
N GLY A 204 -4.59 3.99 9.57
CA GLY A 204 -4.57 5.37 10.05
C GLY A 204 -4.84 5.49 11.55
N VAL A 205 -5.78 4.72 12.07
CA VAL A 205 -5.97 4.47 13.51
C VAL A 205 -6.10 2.99 13.75
N VAL A 206 -5.26 2.43 14.62
CA VAL A 206 -5.20 0.99 14.90
C VAL A 206 -5.23 0.72 16.40
N ARG A 207 -6.26 0.04 16.86
CA ARG A 207 -6.39 -0.38 18.26
C ARG A 207 -5.52 -1.61 18.58
N ASP A 208 -5.22 -1.84 19.84
CA ASP A 208 -4.37 -2.97 20.28
C ASP A 208 -5.00 -4.34 19.98
N ASP A 209 -6.34 -4.44 20.11
CA ASP A 209 -7.08 -5.66 19.76
C ASP A 209 -6.96 -5.99 18.26
N GLN A 210 -6.92 -4.96 17.41
CA GLN A 210 -6.74 -5.12 15.97
C GLN A 210 -5.31 -5.55 15.63
N VAL A 211 -4.29 -5.04 16.33
CA VAL A 211 -2.89 -5.51 16.17
C VAL A 211 -2.78 -7.00 16.49
N ALA A 212 -3.36 -7.45 17.61
CA ALA A 212 -3.37 -8.87 17.99
C ALA A 212 -4.07 -9.73 16.92
N ARG A 213 -5.21 -9.28 16.42
CA ARG A 213 -5.99 -9.97 15.39
C ARG A 213 -5.24 -10.05 14.05
N MET A 214 -4.55 -8.96 13.65
CA MET A 214 -3.70 -8.99 12.45
C MET A 214 -2.57 -10.00 12.57
N ALA A 215 -1.95 -10.11 13.73
CA ALA A 215 -0.90 -11.11 13.97
C ALA A 215 -1.44 -12.54 13.84
N GLU A 216 -2.61 -12.85 14.39
CA GLU A 216 -3.27 -14.16 14.24
C GLU A 216 -3.62 -14.48 12.79
N LEU A 217 -4.05 -13.47 12.04
CA LEU A 217 -4.41 -13.58 10.64
C LEU A 217 -3.21 -13.47 9.69
N GLU A 218 -2.00 -13.19 10.20
CA GLU A 218 -0.79 -12.98 9.42
C GLU A 218 -0.98 -11.95 8.29
N VAL A 219 -1.66 -10.85 8.62
CA VAL A 219 -1.95 -9.75 7.69
C VAL A 219 -0.74 -8.84 7.62
N VAL A 220 -0.36 -8.44 6.41
CA VAL A 220 0.61 -7.37 6.20
C VAL A 220 -0.07 -6.02 6.39
N MET A 221 0.55 -5.10 7.11
CA MET A 221 0.08 -3.71 7.15
C MET A 221 1.12 -2.77 6.55
N ALA A 222 0.77 -2.10 5.45
CA ALA A 222 1.59 -1.10 4.78
C ALA A 222 1.23 0.30 5.31
N THR A 223 1.89 0.73 6.39
CA THR A 223 1.67 2.04 7.00
C THR A 223 2.61 3.10 6.43
N GLN A 224 2.17 4.38 6.46
CA GLN A 224 2.88 5.52 5.87
C GLN A 224 3.34 6.50 6.96
N PRO A 225 4.56 6.40 7.49
CA PRO A 225 5.06 7.34 8.51
C PRO A 225 5.23 8.77 7.98
N ASN A 226 5.44 8.93 6.66
CA ASN A 226 5.52 10.24 5.99
C ASN A 226 4.20 11.03 6.03
N PHE A 227 3.07 10.39 6.29
CA PHE A 227 1.81 11.11 6.55
C PHE A 227 1.84 11.90 7.86
N ILE A 228 2.68 11.46 8.81
CA ILE A 228 2.90 12.21 10.05
C ILE A 228 3.69 13.48 9.78
N SER A 229 4.79 13.39 9.03
CA SER A 229 5.62 14.55 8.68
C SER A 229 4.93 15.52 7.71
N ALA A 230 4.01 15.02 6.88
CA ALA A 230 3.29 15.84 5.92
C ALA A 230 2.07 16.59 6.54
N PHE A 231 1.31 15.93 7.43
CA PHE A 231 0.05 16.48 7.93
C PHE A 231 -0.39 15.94 9.31
N GLY A 232 0.54 15.45 10.11
CA GLY A 232 0.25 14.88 11.44
C GLY A 232 -0.42 15.82 12.40
N GLY A 233 -0.06 17.11 12.39
CA GLY A 233 -0.72 18.15 13.17
C GLY A 233 -2.20 18.27 12.83
N SER A 234 -2.51 18.39 11.54
CA SER A 234 -3.88 18.46 11.03
C SER A 234 -4.70 17.19 11.32
N VAL A 235 -4.08 16.01 11.26
CA VAL A 235 -4.74 14.75 11.63
C VAL A 235 -5.06 14.74 13.12
N ARG A 236 -4.08 15.09 13.99
CA ARG A 236 -4.28 15.14 15.45
C ARG A 236 -5.42 16.08 15.86
N GLU A 237 -5.59 17.22 15.17
CA GLU A 237 -6.71 18.13 15.42
C GLU A 237 -8.07 17.47 15.14
N ARG A 238 -8.15 16.61 14.10
CA ARG A 238 -9.41 15.96 13.69
C ARG A 238 -9.79 14.76 14.53
N ILE A 239 -8.81 14.01 15.01
CA ILE A 239 -9.09 12.75 15.74
C ILE A 239 -8.79 12.83 17.24
N GLY A 240 -8.16 13.89 17.69
CA GLY A 240 -7.73 14.08 19.08
C GLY A 240 -6.43 13.36 19.42
N PRO A 241 -5.79 13.73 20.56
CA PRO A 241 -4.47 13.22 20.94
C PRO A 241 -4.46 11.71 21.24
N GLU A 242 -5.53 11.16 21.80
CA GLU A 242 -5.62 9.74 22.16
C GLU A 242 -5.59 8.85 20.93
N ARG A 243 -6.41 9.14 19.92
CA ARG A 243 -6.42 8.39 18.65
C ARG A 243 -5.18 8.68 17.80
N ALA A 244 -4.64 9.90 17.89
CA ALA A 244 -3.36 10.22 17.25
C ALA A 244 -2.21 9.34 17.80
N ALA A 245 -2.23 8.99 19.09
CA ALA A 245 -1.27 8.05 19.66
C ALA A 245 -1.38 6.62 19.09
N LEU A 246 -2.52 6.26 18.51
CA LEU A 246 -2.78 4.97 17.86
C LEU A 246 -2.55 5.00 16.35
N SER A 247 -2.17 6.17 15.79
CA SER A 247 -2.10 6.35 14.33
C SER A 247 -0.79 5.86 13.74
N TYR A 248 -0.89 5.24 12.56
CA TYR A 248 0.24 4.73 11.78
C TYR A 248 1.26 3.99 12.64
N PRO A 249 0.86 2.92 13.37
CA PRO A 249 1.69 2.28 14.39
C PRO A 249 2.74 1.38 13.74
N ALA A 250 3.99 1.80 13.70
CA ALA A 250 5.07 0.96 13.18
C ALA A 250 5.68 0.07 14.26
N GLY A 251 5.96 0.64 15.42
CA GLY A 251 6.61 -0.09 16.52
C GLY A 251 5.75 -1.22 17.08
N ARG A 252 4.44 -1.00 17.30
CA ARG A 252 3.53 -2.04 17.79
C ARG A 252 3.37 -3.17 16.79
N LEU A 253 3.24 -2.86 15.50
CA LEU A 253 3.13 -3.86 14.43
C LEU A 253 4.38 -4.75 14.40
N LEU A 254 5.57 -4.15 14.40
CA LEU A 254 6.83 -4.90 14.38
C LEU A 254 7.01 -5.78 15.62
N ARG A 255 6.70 -5.25 16.81
CA ARG A 255 6.77 -6.03 18.07
C ARG A 255 5.75 -7.17 18.13
N ALA A 256 4.62 -7.04 17.45
CA ALA A 256 3.64 -8.11 17.31
C ALA A 256 4.05 -9.18 16.27
N GLY A 257 5.22 -9.01 15.62
CA GLY A 257 5.74 -9.95 14.63
C GLY A 257 5.12 -9.84 13.24
N LEU A 258 4.41 -8.74 12.95
CA LEU A 258 3.85 -8.52 11.61
C LEU A 258 4.95 -8.16 10.62
N VAL A 259 4.76 -8.56 9.37
CA VAL A 259 5.55 -8.05 8.24
C VAL A 259 5.19 -6.58 8.02
N LEU A 260 6.19 -5.72 8.18
CA LEU A 260 6.06 -4.27 8.01
C LEU A 260 6.83 -3.85 6.75
N PRO A 261 6.17 -3.55 5.63
CA PRO A 261 6.82 -2.99 4.46
C PRO A 261 7.06 -1.48 4.62
N GLY A 262 8.13 -0.96 4.00
CA GLY A 262 8.26 0.46 3.73
C GLY A 262 7.23 0.89 2.69
N SER A 263 6.52 1.97 2.95
CA SER A 263 5.47 2.50 2.07
C SER A 263 5.37 4.01 2.19
N SER A 264 5.15 4.70 1.08
CA SER A 264 5.02 6.15 1.05
C SER A 264 3.65 6.64 0.63
N ASP A 265 2.94 5.84 -0.17
CA ASP A 265 1.69 6.23 -0.85
C ASP A 265 1.86 7.51 -1.69
N ARG A 266 2.99 7.61 -2.39
CA ARG A 266 3.25 8.69 -3.34
C ARG A 266 2.22 8.64 -4.48
N PRO A 267 1.58 9.75 -4.89
CA PRO A 267 1.95 11.14 -4.64
C PRO A 267 1.18 11.84 -3.50
N VAL A 268 0.45 11.11 -2.64
CA VAL A 268 -0.32 11.72 -1.52
C VAL A 268 0.61 12.50 -0.59
N ALA A 269 1.81 11.98 -0.34
CA ALA A 269 2.89 12.69 0.35
C ALA A 269 4.22 12.42 -0.35
N GLY A 270 5.31 13.07 0.08
CA GLY A 270 6.66 12.80 -0.42
C GLY A 270 7.04 11.32 -0.25
N GLY A 271 7.80 10.76 -1.21
CA GLY A 271 8.02 9.31 -1.26
C GLY A 271 9.46 8.85 -1.38
N ARG A 272 10.44 9.74 -1.20
CA ARG A 272 11.85 9.35 -1.21
C ARG A 272 12.15 8.38 -0.06
N PRO A 273 12.71 7.18 -0.30
CA PRO A 273 12.87 6.17 0.73
C PRO A 273 13.62 6.64 1.97
N LEU A 274 14.70 7.42 1.80
CA LEU A 274 15.50 7.92 2.93
C LEU A 274 14.74 8.94 3.78
N GLU A 275 13.83 9.73 3.18
CA GLU A 275 12.92 10.62 3.92
C GLU A 275 11.94 9.80 4.76
N VAL A 276 11.32 8.78 4.17
CA VAL A 276 10.34 7.94 4.86
C VAL A 276 11.00 7.07 5.94
N ILE A 277 12.25 6.60 5.71
CA ILE A 277 13.06 5.93 6.74
C ILE A 277 13.32 6.88 7.91
N GLN A 278 13.67 8.14 7.65
CA GLN A 278 13.82 9.16 8.69
C GLN A 278 12.51 9.39 9.45
N ASP A 279 11.37 9.39 8.76
CA ASP A 279 10.05 9.55 9.38
C ASP A 279 9.67 8.37 10.29
N PHE A 280 10.01 7.14 9.93
CA PHE A 280 9.89 5.98 10.84
C PHE A 280 10.70 6.16 12.13
N VAL A 281 11.88 6.77 12.04
CA VAL A 281 12.78 6.95 13.17
C VAL A 281 12.38 8.15 14.03
N LEU A 282 12.02 9.27 13.42
CA LEU A 282 11.76 10.52 14.12
C LEU A 282 10.31 10.70 14.56
N ARG A 283 9.34 10.30 13.74
CA ARG A 283 7.88 10.51 13.95
C ARG A 283 7.56 11.95 14.37
N ARG A 284 7.99 12.91 13.58
CA ARG A 284 7.72 14.33 13.80
C ARG A 284 6.70 14.86 12.80
N THR A 285 5.83 15.75 13.28
CA THR A 285 4.88 16.48 12.43
C THR A 285 5.59 17.50 11.53
N GLU A 286 4.83 18.11 10.63
CA GLU A 286 5.27 19.24 9.78
C GLU A 286 5.83 20.41 10.56
N THR A 287 5.47 20.57 11.84
CA THR A 287 5.99 21.59 12.75
C THR A 287 7.18 21.12 13.59
N GLY A 288 7.62 19.86 13.39
CA GLY A 288 8.72 19.26 14.13
C GLY A 288 8.34 18.70 15.51
N GLU A 289 7.07 18.74 15.89
CA GLU A 289 6.59 18.17 17.15
C GLU A 289 6.57 16.63 17.11
N GLN A 290 6.85 16.01 18.24
CA GLN A 290 6.73 14.56 18.40
C GLN A 290 5.28 14.12 18.19
N TYR A 291 5.08 13.05 17.38
CA TYR A 291 3.76 12.48 17.11
C TYR A 291 3.62 11.09 17.70
N GLY A 292 2.70 10.97 18.65
CA GLY A 292 2.46 9.72 19.37
C GLY A 292 3.60 9.29 20.31
N PRO A 293 3.52 8.07 20.85
CA PRO A 293 4.48 7.58 21.83
C PRO A 293 5.83 7.19 21.18
N ASP A 294 6.93 7.34 21.93
CA ASP A 294 8.28 6.93 21.50
C ASP A 294 8.35 5.44 21.12
N ALA A 295 7.51 4.62 21.73
CA ALA A 295 7.41 3.20 21.43
C ALA A 295 6.99 2.88 19.97
N GLU A 296 6.44 3.84 19.25
CA GLU A 296 6.12 3.67 17.82
C GLU A 296 7.27 4.03 16.88
N ARG A 297 8.35 4.60 17.41
CA ARG A 297 9.55 4.90 16.63
C ARG A 297 10.32 3.61 16.34
N LEU A 298 10.84 3.50 15.12
CA LEU A 298 11.75 2.44 14.73
C LEU A 298 13.21 2.85 14.94
N THR A 299 14.06 1.89 15.12
CA THR A 299 15.51 2.08 14.91
C THR A 299 15.78 2.22 13.41
N VAL A 300 16.91 2.80 13.04
CA VAL A 300 17.32 2.91 11.62
C VAL A 300 17.42 1.53 10.97
N ALA A 301 17.90 0.52 11.70
CA ALA A 301 18.00 -0.86 11.20
C ALA A 301 16.62 -1.47 10.91
N GLU A 302 15.63 -1.25 11.77
CA GLU A 302 14.24 -1.70 11.56
C GLU A 302 13.58 -0.97 10.38
N ALA A 303 13.81 0.33 10.23
CA ALA A 303 13.28 1.11 9.10
C ALA A 303 13.90 0.69 7.76
N LEU A 304 15.21 0.41 7.73
CA LEU A 304 15.88 -0.18 6.57
C LEU A 304 15.34 -1.58 6.25
N HIS A 305 15.12 -2.41 7.28
CA HIS A 305 14.51 -3.73 7.12
C HIS A 305 13.11 -3.63 6.51
N ALA A 306 12.29 -2.68 6.94
CA ALA A 306 10.96 -2.43 6.37
C ALA A 306 11.03 -2.12 4.88
N TYR A 307 11.97 -1.26 4.45
CA TYR A 307 12.16 -0.87 3.04
C TYR A 307 12.83 -1.94 2.17
N THR A 308 13.41 -2.97 2.75
CA THR A 308 14.11 -4.04 2.03
C THR A 308 13.38 -5.38 2.19
N VAL A 309 13.63 -6.06 3.28
CA VAL A 309 13.10 -7.41 3.55
C VAL A 309 11.59 -7.38 3.76
N GLY A 310 11.08 -6.46 4.56
CA GLY A 310 9.65 -6.33 4.82
C GLY A 310 8.84 -6.06 3.54
N SER A 311 9.33 -5.16 2.67
CA SER A 311 8.70 -4.89 1.38
C SER A 311 8.73 -6.10 0.44
N ALA A 312 9.83 -6.85 0.41
CA ALA A 312 9.94 -8.07 -0.38
C ALA A 312 8.98 -9.17 0.10
N GLU A 313 8.88 -9.37 1.42
CA GLU A 313 7.97 -10.35 2.03
C GLU A 313 6.49 -9.97 1.80
N ALA A 314 6.15 -8.70 1.96
CA ALA A 314 4.80 -8.16 1.74
C ALA A 314 4.29 -8.35 0.30
N THR A 315 5.20 -8.43 -0.65
CA THR A 315 4.88 -8.57 -2.09
C THR A 315 5.06 -10.00 -2.62
N GLY A 316 5.33 -10.97 -1.74
CA GLY A 316 5.55 -12.37 -2.12
C GLY A 316 6.93 -12.63 -2.74
N TRP A 317 7.86 -11.71 -2.66
CA TRP A 317 9.22 -11.83 -3.21
C TRP A 317 10.32 -12.04 -2.16
N GLY A 318 9.96 -12.30 -0.90
CA GLY A 318 10.93 -12.44 0.20
C GLY A 318 12.02 -13.50 -0.02
N GLY A 319 11.71 -14.57 -0.77
CA GLY A 319 12.70 -15.58 -1.19
C GLY A 319 13.58 -15.16 -2.36
N ARG A 320 13.28 -14.07 -3.06
CA ARG A 320 13.93 -13.65 -4.31
C ARG A 320 14.74 -12.37 -4.20
N LYS A 321 14.37 -11.46 -3.30
CA LYS A 321 15.03 -10.16 -3.09
C LYS A 321 14.88 -9.65 -1.65
N GLY A 322 15.44 -8.48 -1.37
CA GLY A 322 15.40 -7.83 -0.07
C GLY A 322 16.67 -8.02 0.76
N ARG A 323 17.56 -8.91 0.33
CA ARG A 323 18.86 -9.18 1.00
C ARG A 323 19.99 -9.30 -0.02
N LEU A 324 21.19 -8.93 0.37
CA LEU A 324 22.41 -9.12 -0.42
C LEU A 324 23.04 -10.48 -0.07
N VAL A 325 22.41 -11.56 -0.57
CA VAL A 325 22.87 -12.95 -0.38
C VAL A 325 22.83 -13.71 -1.71
N ALA A 326 23.70 -14.71 -1.84
CA ALA A 326 23.74 -15.54 -3.05
C ALA A 326 22.38 -16.20 -3.33
N GLY A 327 21.95 -16.17 -4.59
CA GLY A 327 20.68 -16.74 -5.06
C GLY A 327 19.51 -15.74 -5.09
N GLN A 328 19.68 -14.53 -4.60
CA GLN A 328 18.71 -13.43 -4.76
C GLN A 328 19.02 -12.58 -6.00
N LEU A 329 18.03 -11.81 -6.43
CA LEU A 329 18.16 -10.84 -7.52
C LEU A 329 19.23 -9.80 -7.15
N ALA A 330 20.03 -9.40 -8.14
CA ALA A 330 21.08 -8.39 -7.96
C ALA A 330 20.49 -6.98 -7.98
N ASP A 331 19.58 -6.73 -7.02
CA ASP A 331 18.92 -5.44 -6.80
C ASP A 331 19.52 -4.79 -5.56
N PHE A 332 20.20 -3.66 -5.72
CA PHE A 332 20.82 -2.96 -4.60
C PHE A 332 20.97 -1.46 -4.84
N THR A 333 21.12 -0.73 -3.76
CA THR A 333 21.33 0.72 -3.75
C THR A 333 22.64 1.03 -3.04
N VAL A 334 23.45 1.90 -3.64
CA VAL A 334 24.69 2.42 -3.03
C VAL A 334 24.42 3.83 -2.53
N LEU A 335 24.67 4.04 -1.25
CA LEU A 335 24.50 5.32 -0.57
C LEU A 335 25.86 5.99 -0.32
N SER A 336 25.89 7.32 -0.25
CA SER A 336 27.11 8.08 0.06
C SER A 336 27.60 7.88 1.49
N GLU A 337 26.66 7.57 2.41
CA GLU A 337 26.95 7.37 3.84
C GLU A 337 26.10 6.21 4.40
N ASP A 338 26.54 5.63 5.52
CA ASP A 338 25.75 4.62 6.24
C ASP A 338 24.64 5.32 7.06
N PRO A 339 23.37 5.08 6.78
CA PRO A 339 22.25 5.68 7.52
C PRO A 339 22.27 5.40 9.03
N ARG A 340 22.98 4.35 9.46
CA ARG A 340 23.14 3.97 10.89
C ARG A 340 24.23 4.77 11.58
N ALA A 341 25.11 5.44 10.82
CA ALA A 341 26.27 6.18 11.33
C ALA A 341 26.05 7.70 11.38
N VAL A 342 25.02 8.21 10.69
CA VAL A 342 24.66 9.63 10.70
C VAL A 342 23.62 9.94 11.78
N PRO A 343 23.50 11.21 12.25
CA PRO A 343 22.37 11.64 13.06
C PRO A 343 21.04 11.35 12.38
N SER A 344 20.02 10.93 13.15
CA SER A 344 18.74 10.49 12.58
C SER A 344 18.01 11.57 11.77
N ASP A 345 18.25 12.84 12.02
CA ASP A 345 17.69 13.98 11.28
C ASP A 345 18.49 14.34 10.01
N GLN A 346 19.54 13.59 9.70
CA GLN A 346 20.36 13.74 8.50
C GLN A 346 20.21 12.56 7.53
N ILE A 347 19.43 11.54 7.86
CA ILE A 347 19.24 10.36 7.00
C ILE A 347 18.67 10.76 5.63
N ALA A 348 17.72 11.68 5.60
CA ALA A 348 17.13 12.18 4.36
C ALA A 348 18.11 12.96 3.45
N ALA A 349 19.22 13.43 3.99
CA ALA A 349 20.26 14.16 3.26
C ALA A 349 21.31 13.27 2.60
N ILE A 350 21.30 11.96 2.88
CA ILE A 350 22.23 10.99 2.27
C ILE A 350 21.91 10.87 0.77
N ASP A 351 22.96 10.92 -0.06
CA ASP A 351 22.80 10.78 -1.50
C ASP A 351 22.73 9.32 -1.93
N VAL A 352 21.86 9.04 -2.91
CA VAL A 352 21.87 7.79 -3.67
C VAL A 352 22.94 7.90 -4.75
N VAL A 353 24.01 7.14 -4.62
CA VAL A 353 25.14 7.15 -5.56
C VAL A 353 24.88 6.29 -6.77
N ALA A 354 24.24 5.13 -6.56
CA ALA A 354 23.87 4.22 -7.63
C ALA A 354 22.71 3.31 -7.20
N THR A 355 21.96 2.87 -8.18
CA THR A 355 20.90 1.85 -8.02
C THR A 355 21.08 0.81 -9.10
N ALA A 356 21.18 -0.45 -8.72
CA ALA A 356 21.26 -1.57 -9.65
C ALA A 356 19.98 -2.41 -9.57
N VAL A 357 19.44 -2.78 -10.71
CA VAL A 357 18.27 -3.65 -10.85
C VAL A 357 18.63 -4.79 -11.82
N GLY A 358 18.65 -6.02 -11.31
CA GLY A 358 19.09 -7.17 -12.08
C GLY A 358 20.59 -7.18 -12.40
N GLY A 359 21.37 -6.36 -11.67
CA GLY A 359 22.82 -6.25 -11.87
C GLY A 359 23.26 -5.17 -12.88
N GLU A 360 22.32 -4.39 -13.39
CA GLU A 360 22.56 -3.28 -14.34
C GLU A 360 22.27 -1.92 -13.70
#